data_4bad127758c0efa7ebfe2a0df4ad653f
#
_entry.id   4bad127758c0efa7ebfe2a0df4ad653f
#
_cell.length_a   1.000
_cell.length_b   1.000
_cell.length_c   1.000
_cell.angle_alpha   90.00
_cell.angle_beta   90.00
_cell.angle_gamma   90.00
#
_symmetry.space_group_name_H-M   'P 1'
#
loop_
_entity.id
_entity.type
_entity.pdbx_description
1 polymer ?
#
loop_
_entity_poly.entity_id
_entity_poly.type
_entity_poly.pdbx_seq_one_letter_code
_entity_poly.pdbx_strand_id
1 'polypeptide(L)'
;MIIFSLIFISGLNATHNRAGEISISQVGDCTSSLTVKATITTYTKTSSVQADRDTLFICWGDGKCEKIGRSNGGGSVPKGEPLENDTKRNIYIAYHTFPSRGTYVISMTDPNRNGGILNVNYPNSEQIRFHIQTTYTFPNPQFQGCNNTPVLLQPPIDIGCVGQKFIHNPNAYDSDGDSLSYHFSVPLQDVGLAVPNYIFPSNINPGPKNNLTLNALTGDIVWDAPQRAGEYNLSIFIVEYRDGFPIDTIIRDMQILIKNCDNLPPEIKVPFDEICVIAGQTLRFDVTATAPLIESNQRVKLTALGGPFQ
;
A
#
# COMPACT_ATOMS: atom_id res chain seq x y z
N MET A 1 10.71 51.82 -25.17
CA MET A 1 9.70 50.77 -25.36
C MET A 1 10.18 49.57 -24.55
N ILE A 2 9.65 49.40 -23.33
CA ILE A 2 10.05 48.32 -22.38
C ILE A 2 9.09 47.16 -22.63
N ILE A 3 9.63 46.05 -23.14
CA ILE A 3 8.85 44.82 -23.36
C ILE A 3 8.85 44.07 -22.01
N PHE A 4 7.69 44.05 -21.35
CA PHE A 4 7.43 43.16 -20.19
C PHE A 4 7.19 41.75 -20.74
N SER A 5 8.17 40.88 -20.57
CA SER A 5 8.01 39.44 -20.80
C SER A 5 7.19 38.86 -19.66
N LEU A 6 5.92 38.54 -19.90
CA LEU A 6 5.11 37.74 -18.97
C LEU A 6 5.64 36.29 -19.01
N ILE A 7 6.35 35.93 -17.96
CA ILE A 7 6.67 34.54 -17.71
C ILE A 7 5.38 33.85 -17.22
N PHE A 8 4.72 33.09 -18.09
CA PHE A 8 3.67 32.16 -17.68
C PHE A 8 4.35 31.04 -16.90
N ILE A 9 4.24 31.09 -15.58
CA ILE A 9 4.51 29.93 -14.75
C ILE A 9 3.33 28.98 -14.99
N SER A 10 3.52 28.00 -15.88
CA SER A 10 2.63 26.86 -15.98
C SER A 10 2.71 26.14 -14.64
N GLY A 11 1.65 26.23 -13.84
CA GLY A 11 1.51 25.45 -12.62
C GLY A 11 1.72 23.97 -12.98
N LEU A 12 2.76 23.36 -12.44
CA LEU A 12 3.01 21.94 -12.54
C LEU A 12 1.85 21.25 -11.82
N ASN A 13 0.95 20.67 -12.59
CA ASN A 13 -0.11 19.80 -12.08
C ASN A 13 0.55 18.50 -11.60
N ALA A 14 1.00 18.48 -10.35
CA ALA A 14 1.57 17.29 -9.73
C ALA A 14 0.46 16.30 -9.37
N THR A 15 0.58 15.08 -9.83
CA THR A 15 -0.21 13.95 -9.30
C THR A 15 0.21 13.72 -7.86
N HIS A 16 -0.76 13.37 -7.01
CA HIS A 16 -0.52 13.22 -5.58
C HIS A 16 -0.77 11.78 -5.16
N ASN A 17 -0.02 10.84 -5.80
CA ASN A 17 0.00 9.45 -5.35
C ASN A 17 0.69 9.38 -3.99
N ARG A 18 -0.04 8.84 -3.02
CA ARG A 18 0.40 8.65 -1.65
C ARG A 18 0.90 7.23 -1.42
N ALA A 19 0.19 6.27 -2.03
CA ALA A 19 0.42 4.86 -1.77
C ALA A 19 -0.13 3.99 -2.89
N GLY A 20 0.26 2.73 -2.94
CA GLY A 20 -0.31 1.75 -3.85
C GLY A 20 0.37 0.40 -3.81
N GLU A 21 -0.28 -0.54 -4.49
CA GLU A 21 0.18 -1.90 -4.74
C GLU A 21 -0.43 -2.47 -6.02
N ILE A 22 0.12 -3.59 -6.49
CA ILE A 22 -0.44 -4.37 -7.60
C ILE A 22 -0.63 -5.80 -7.10
N SER A 23 -1.86 -6.32 -7.16
CA SER A 23 -2.14 -7.74 -6.95
C SER A 23 -2.47 -8.43 -8.26
N ILE A 24 -2.09 -9.70 -8.36
CA ILE A 24 -2.26 -10.51 -9.56
C ILE A 24 -3.08 -11.74 -9.19
N SER A 25 -4.08 -12.05 -9.99
CA SER A 25 -4.80 -13.32 -9.90
C SER A 25 -4.86 -14.02 -11.25
N GLN A 26 -4.68 -15.34 -11.24
CA GLN A 26 -4.74 -16.15 -12.43
C GLN A 26 -6.18 -16.31 -12.90
N VAL A 27 -6.41 -16.27 -14.21
CA VAL A 27 -7.75 -16.37 -14.82
C VAL A 27 -7.87 -17.66 -15.62
N GLY A 28 -8.96 -18.39 -15.35
CA GLY A 28 -9.22 -19.67 -16.00
C GLY A 28 -8.46 -20.84 -15.38
N ASP A 29 -8.42 -21.95 -16.09
CA ASP A 29 -7.67 -23.13 -15.65
C ASP A 29 -6.17 -22.90 -15.76
N CYS A 30 -5.48 -22.86 -14.64
CA CYS A 30 -4.05 -22.56 -14.57
C CYS A 30 -3.15 -23.62 -15.21
N THR A 31 -3.68 -24.81 -15.51
CA THR A 31 -2.93 -25.83 -16.24
C THR A 31 -2.73 -25.45 -17.71
N SER A 32 -3.68 -24.71 -18.27
CA SER A 32 -3.74 -24.34 -19.70
C SER A 32 -3.72 -22.83 -19.95
N SER A 33 -4.19 -22.00 -19.00
CA SER A 33 -4.26 -20.55 -19.15
C SER A 33 -2.99 -19.87 -18.64
N LEU A 34 -2.52 -18.89 -19.41
CA LEU A 34 -1.48 -17.94 -19.02
C LEU A 34 -2.05 -16.52 -18.89
N THR A 35 -3.35 -16.43 -18.69
CA THR A 35 -4.04 -15.15 -18.50
C THR A 35 -4.10 -14.79 -17.03
N VAL A 36 -3.76 -13.55 -16.73
CA VAL A 36 -3.89 -12.97 -15.39
C VAL A 36 -4.79 -11.74 -15.40
N LYS A 37 -5.36 -11.47 -14.23
CA LYS A 37 -6.00 -10.21 -13.90
C LYS A 37 -5.07 -9.45 -12.96
N ALA A 38 -4.59 -8.28 -13.36
CA ALA A 38 -3.91 -7.34 -12.49
C ALA A 38 -4.92 -6.37 -11.89
N THR A 39 -4.83 -6.15 -10.59
CA THR A 39 -5.57 -5.11 -9.88
C THR A 39 -4.56 -4.13 -9.31
N ILE A 40 -4.49 -2.94 -9.91
CA ILE A 40 -3.67 -1.84 -9.39
C ILE A 40 -4.54 -1.02 -8.46
N THR A 41 -4.12 -0.87 -7.22
CA THR A 41 -4.77 -0.01 -6.24
C THR A 41 -3.84 1.16 -5.95
N THR A 42 -4.33 2.39 -6.15
CA THR A 42 -3.60 3.61 -5.79
C THR A 42 -4.42 4.46 -4.84
N TYR A 43 -3.71 5.19 -4.00
CA TYR A 43 -4.30 6.10 -3.02
C TYR A 43 -3.82 7.51 -3.30
N THR A 44 -4.78 8.43 -3.53
CA THR A 44 -4.50 9.82 -3.91
C THR A 44 -5.19 10.79 -2.98
N LYS A 45 -4.72 12.05 -2.93
CA LYS A 45 -5.42 13.12 -2.20
C LYS A 45 -6.75 13.46 -2.87
N THR A 46 -7.85 13.42 -2.13
CA THR A 46 -9.19 13.78 -2.65
C THR A 46 -9.26 15.26 -3.04
N SER A 47 -8.59 16.12 -2.28
CA SER A 47 -8.51 17.57 -2.56
C SER A 47 -7.72 17.93 -3.81
N SER A 48 -6.94 16.99 -4.36
CA SER A 48 -6.08 17.21 -5.52
C SER A 48 -6.77 16.87 -6.84
N VAL A 49 -7.86 17.56 -7.15
CA VAL A 49 -8.75 17.29 -8.31
C VAL A 49 -8.00 17.32 -9.65
N GLN A 50 -7.07 18.25 -9.83
CA GLN A 50 -6.31 18.40 -11.08
C GLN A 50 -5.30 17.27 -11.31
N ALA A 51 -4.94 16.55 -10.28
CA ALA A 51 -4.00 15.44 -10.32
C ALA A 51 -4.68 14.07 -10.38
N ASP A 52 -6.00 14.05 -10.52
CA ASP A 52 -6.79 12.83 -10.55
C ASP A 52 -6.62 12.09 -11.88
N ARG A 53 -6.10 10.87 -11.84
CA ARG A 53 -5.84 10.05 -13.02
C ARG A 53 -7.00 9.12 -13.33
N ASP A 54 -7.77 9.42 -14.37
CA ASP A 54 -8.77 8.49 -14.90
C ASP A 54 -8.15 7.27 -15.58
N THR A 55 -6.90 7.39 -15.99
CA THR A 55 -6.16 6.32 -16.67
C THR A 55 -4.71 6.29 -16.22
N LEU A 56 -4.10 5.12 -16.24
CA LEU A 56 -2.68 4.91 -16.04
C LEU A 56 -2.13 3.88 -17.03
N PHE A 57 -0.80 3.70 -17.03
CA PHE A 57 -0.14 2.66 -17.82
C PHE A 57 0.28 1.51 -16.91
N ILE A 58 0.00 0.29 -17.37
CA ILE A 58 0.55 -0.95 -16.81
C ILE A 58 1.54 -1.54 -17.81
N CYS A 59 2.71 -1.98 -17.31
CA CYS A 59 3.70 -2.72 -18.09
C CYS A 59 3.78 -4.15 -17.54
N TRP A 60 3.72 -5.14 -18.43
CA TRP A 60 3.55 -6.55 -18.08
C TRP A 60 4.87 -7.31 -17.85
N GLY A 61 6.01 -6.70 -18.18
CA GLY A 61 7.33 -7.35 -18.06
C GLY A 61 7.69 -8.28 -19.20
N ASP A 62 6.81 -8.48 -20.18
CA ASP A 62 7.03 -9.20 -21.42
C ASP A 62 7.33 -8.28 -22.63
N GLY A 63 7.59 -7.00 -22.37
CA GLY A 63 7.78 -5.97 -23.36
C GLY A 63 6.52 -5.25 -23.80
N LYS A 64 5.36 -5.61 -23.28
CA LYS A 64 4.09 -4.95 -23.55
C LYS A 64 3.68 -4.03 -22.41
N CYS A 65 3.13 -2.88 -22.77
CA CYS A 65 2.49 -1.94 -21.87
C CYS A 65 1.17 -1.47 -22.49
N GLU A 66 0.20 -1.17 -21.65
CA GLU A 66 -1.10 -0.66 -22.11
C GLU A 66 -1.66 0.41 -21.18
N LYS A 67 -2.53 1.25 -21.74
CA LYS A 67 -3.26 2.27 -21.00
C LYS A 67 -4.59 1.70 -20.51
N ILE A 68 -4.84 1.80 -19.21
CA ILE A 68 -6.04 1.26 -18.56
C ILE A 68 -6.82 2.36 -17.87
N GLY A 69 -8.15 2.22 -17.88
CA GLY A 69 -9.07 3.13 -17.20
C GLY A 69 -9.31 2.75 -15.75
N ARG A 70 -9.68 3.73 -14.92
CA ARG A 70 -10.13 3.49 -13.55
C ARG A 70 -11.40 2.64 -13.57
N SER A 71 -11.43 1.59 -12.77
CA SER A 71 -12.52 0.62 -12.71
C SER A 71 -13.57 0.94 -11.64
N ASN A 72 -13.24 1.77 -10.63
CA ASN A 72 -14.17 2.15 -9.58
C ASN A 72 -14.64 3.61 -9.72
N GLY A 73 -15.95 3.79 -9.66
CA GLY A 73 -16.61 5.08 -9.86
C GLY A 73 -16.80 5.45 -11.33
N GLY A 74 -17.57 6.49 -11.58
CA GLY A 74 -17.96 6.98 -12.91
C GLY A 74 -19.47 7.15 -13.06
N GLY A 75 -19.90 7.85 -14.12
CA GLY A 75 -21.32 8.20 -14.27
C GLY A 75 -21.79 9.12 -13.13
N SER A 76 -22.80 8.69 -12.39
CA SER A 76 -23.33 9.42 -11.22
C SER A 76 -22.58 9.14 -9.91
N VAL A 77 -21.63 8.20 -9.90
CA VAL A 77 -20.82 7.84 -8.72
C VAL A 77 -19.48 8.57 -8.79
N PRO A 78 -18.99 9.17 -7.69
CA PRO A 78 -17.66 9.80 -7.67
C PRO A 78 -16.57 8.84 -8.15
N LYS A 79 -15.62 9.36 -8.94
CA LYS A 79 -14.47 8.59 -9.41
C LYS A 79 -13.53 8.29 -8.26
N GLY A 80 -13.24 7.01 -8.04
CA GLY A 80 -12.55 6.52 -6.88
C GLY A 80 -13.46 6.43 -5.64
N GLU A 81 -13.06 5.71 -4.63
CA GLU A 81 -13.76 5.54 -3.36
C GLU A 81 -13.19 6.50 -2.33
N PRO A 82 -13.99 7.44 -1.81
CA PRO A 82 -13.54 8.34 -0.75
C PRO A 82 -13.22 7.53 0.54
N LEU A 83 -12.08 7.81 1.11
CA LEU A 83 -11.65 7.32 2.42
C LEU A 83 -11.48 8.52 3.37
N GLU A 84 -11.13 8.23 4.62
CA GLU A 84 -10.76 9.25 5.60
C GLU A 84 -9.44 9.95 5.23
N ASN A 85 -9.10 11.05 5.91
CA ASN A 85 -7.81 11.75 5.83
C ASN A 85 -7.46 12.29 4.45
N ASP A 86 -8.44 12.92 3.78
CA ASP A 86 -8.26 13.50 2.44
C ASP A 86 -7.67 12.47 1.45
N THR A 87 -8.20 11.26 1.48
CA THR A 87 -7.72 10.16 0.67
C THR A 87 -8.86 9.53 -0.11
N LYS A 88 -8.56 9.06 -1.33
CA LYS A 88 -9.45 8.17 -2.08
C LYS A 88 -8.69 6.98 -2.63
N ARG A 89 -9.36 5.84 -2.67
CA ARG A 89 -8.89 4.60 -3.26
C ARG A 89 -9.31 4.52 -4.71
N ASN A 90 -8.34 4.34 -5.60
CA ASN A 90 -8.57 4.15 -7.03
C ASN A 90 -8.17 2.73 -7.42
N ILE A 91 -9.01 2.07 -8.18
CA ILE A 91 -8.82 0.70 -8.63
C ILE A 91 -8.78 0.69 -10.16
N TYR A 92 -7.77 0.00 -10.71
CA TYR A 92 -7.63 -0.22 -12.15
C TYR A 92 -7.43 -1.70 -12.39
N ILE A 93 -8.23 -2.26 -13.28
CA ILE A 93 -8.22 -3.70 -13.58
C ILE A 93 -7.83 -3.88 -15.04
N ALA A 94 -6.87 -4.76 -15.27
CA ALA A 94 -6.44 -5.17 -16.60
C ALA A 94 -6.26 -6.69 -16.68
N TYR A 95 -6.37 -7.23 -17.90
CA TYR A 95 -6.18 -8.64 -18.19
C TYR A 95 -5.09 -8.80 -19.23
N HIS A 96 -4.20 -9.75 -19.01
CA HIS A 96 -3.12 -10.03 -19.96
C HIS A 96 -2.87 -11.52 -20.09
N THR A 97 -2.59 -11.96 -21.30
CA THR A 97 -2.16 -13.33 -21.60
C THR A 97 -0.70 -13.33 -21.97
N PHE A 98 0.11 -13.98 -21.15
CA PHE A 98 1.54 -14.10 -21.37
C PHE A 98 1.90 -15.12 -22.43
N PRO A 99 3.02 -14.98 -23.15
CA PRO A 99 3.44 -15.90 -24.21
C PRO A 99 3.94 -17.24 -23.68
N SER A 100 4.42 -17.31 -22.46
CA SER A 100 4.99 -18.50 -21.82
C SER A 100 4.89 -18.43 -20.30
N ARG A 101 5.12 -19.56 -19.63
CA ARG A 101 5.39 -19.56 -18.19
C ARG A 101 6.74 -18.93 -17.93
N GLY A 102 6.87 -18.26 -16.80
CA GLY A 102 8.10 -17.56 -16.41
C GLY A 102 7.81 -16.60 -15.27
N THR A 103 8.80 -15.82 -14.90
CA THR A 103 8.71 -14.75 -13.92
C THR A 103 8.67 -13.40 -14.63
N TYR A 104 7.68 -12.58 -14.28
CA TYR A 104 7.43 -11.28 -14.90
C TYR A 104 7.36 -10.19 -13.85
N VAL A 105 7.91 -9.02 -14.15
CA VAL A 105 7.78 -7.83 -13.31
C VAL A 105 6.68 -6.95 -13.88
N ILE A 106 5.52 -6.99 -13.25
CA ILE A 106 4.35 -6.19 -13.63
C ILE A 106 4.42 -4.89 -12.87
N SER A 107 4.34 -3.75 -13.56
CA SER A 107 4.63 -2.46 -12.96
C SER A 107 3.73 -1.33 -13.44
N MET A 108 3.64 -0.30 -12.60
CA MET A 108 3.02 0.97 -12.89
C MET A 108 3.90 2.11 -12.42
N THR A 109 4.08 3.11 -13.26
CA THR A 109 4.83 4.33 -12.93
C THR A 109 3.97 5.57 -13.20
N ASP A 110 3.83 6.43 -12.20
CA ASP A 110 3.23 7.76 -12.34
C ASP A 110 4.34 8.82 -12.19
N PRO A 111 4.27 9.93 -12.95
CA PRO A 111 5.33 10.95 -12.95
C PRO A 111 5.63 11.54 -11.57
N ASN A 112 4.66 11.58 -10.65
CA ASN A 112 4.79 12.37 -9.44
C ASN A 112 4.25 11.66 -8.19
N ARG A 113 4.98 11.79 -7.08
CA ARG A 113 4.50 11.57 -5.71
C ARG A 113 3.81 12.82 -5.17
N ASN A 114 3.13 12.74 -4.04
CA ASN A 114 2.67 13.94 -3.36
C ASN A 114 3.86 14.76 -2.83
N GLY A 115 3.68 16.08 -2.76
CA GLY A 115 4.70 17.00 -2.27
C GLY A 115 4.80 17.00 -0.74
N GLY A 116 5.98 17.40 -0.23
CA GLY A 116 6.19 17.63 1.20
C GLY A 116 6.46 16.37 2.04
N ILE A 117 6.75 15.22 1.42
CA ILE A 117 7.14 14.01 2.13
C ILE A 117 8.52 14.23 2.76
N LEU A 118 8.62 14.11 4.09
CA LEU A 118 9.81 14.50 4.84
C LEU A 118 11.04 13.65 4.52
N ASN A 119 10.85 12.40 4.12
CA ASN A 119 11.93 11.44 3.92
C ASN A 119 12.16 11.02 2.46
N VAL A 120 11.55 11.74 1.51
CA VAL A 120 11.72 11.55 0.07
C VAL A 120 12.05 12.88 -0.58
N ASN A 121 13.31 13.12 -0.96
CA ASN A 121 13.77 14.32 -1.68
C ASN A 121 13.17 15.64 -1.15
N TYR A 122 13.03 15.75 0.16
CA TYR A 122 12.39 16.91 0.81
C TYR A 122 13.07 18.24 0.44
N PRO A 123 12.33 19.32 0.15
CA PRO A 123 10.87 19.45 0.19
C PRO A 123 10.14 19.05 -1.11
N ASN A 124 10.86 18.67 -2.15
CA ASN A 124 10.39 18.52 -3.54
C ASN A 124 10.10 17.05 -3.89
N SER A 125 9.38 16.34 -3.04
CA SER A 125 9.04 14.92 -3.27
C SER A 125 8.15 14.72 -4.50
N GLU A 126 7.42 15.73 -4.93
CA GLU A 126 6.61 15.72 -6.15
C GLU A 126 7.43 15.62 -7.44
N GLN A 127 8.73 15.86 -7.38
CA GLN A 127 9.65 15.66 -8.52
C GLN A 127 10.12 14.21 -8.68
N ILE A 128 9.77 13.35 -7.71
CA ILE A 128 10.10 11.92 -7.72
C ILE A 128 8.91 11.15 -8.27
N ARG A 129 9.18 10.25 -9.21
CA ARG A 129 8.14 9.36 -9.75
C ARG A 129 7.64 8.41 -8.66
N PHE A 130 6.35 8.10 -8.75
CA PHE A 130 5.72 7.03 -7.95
C PHE A 130 5.75 5.76 -8.76
N HIS A 131 6.38 4.71 -8.24
CA HIS A 131 6.49 3.43 -8.91
C HIS A 131 6.14 2.29 -7.96
N ILE A 132 5.29 1.39 -8.44
CA ILE A 132 4.93 0.15 -7.76
C ILE A 132 5.07 -1.01 -8.73
N GLN A 133 5.47 -2.17 -8.22
CA GLN A 133 5.63 -3.37 -9.02
C GLN A 133 5.33 -4.63 -8.22
N THR A 134 5.02 -5.69 -8.94
CA THR A 134 4.86 -7.04 -8.44
C THR A 134 5.64 -7.98 -9.33
N THR A 135 6.48 -8.79 -8.73
CA THR A 135 7.11 -9.92 -9.41
C THR A 135 6.16 -11.10 -9.31
N TYR A 136 5.72 -11.61 -10.43
CA TYR A 136 4.77 -12.73 -10.52
C TYR A 136 5.39 -13.88 -11.29
N THR A 137 5.35 -15.07 -10.70
CA THR A 137 5.88 -16.31 -11.30
C THR A 137 4.73 -17.26 -11.60
N PHE A 138 4.65 -17.74 -12.84
CA PHE A 138 3.76 -18.85 -13.18
C PHE A 138 4.35 -20.16 -12.67
N PRO A 139 3.82 -20.75 -11.59
CA PRO A 139 4.35 -22.02 -11.08
C PRO A 139 4.09 -23.16 -12.06
N ASN A 140 4.77 -24.29 -11.86
CA ASN A 140 4.44 -25.50 -12.60
C ASN A 140 3.14 -26.10 -12.04
N PRO A 141 2.01 -26.09 -12.80
CA PRO A 141 0.72 -26.48 -12.27
C PRO A 141 0.61 -27.97 -11.92
N GLN A 142 1.49 -28.81 -12.46
CA GLN A 142 1.50 -30.24 -12.14
C GLN A 142 2.05 -30.53 -10.74
N PHE A 143 2.89 -29.66 -10.22
CA PHE A 143 3.57 -29.84 -8.94
C PHE A 143 3.20 -28.80 -7.90
N GLN A 144 2.93 -27.57 -8.34
CA GLN A 144 2.75 -26.42 -7.45
C GLN A 144 1.33 -25.83 -7.48
N GLY A 145 0.48 -26.26 -8.42
CA GLY A 145 -0.88 -25.72 -8.58
C GLY A 145 -0.91 -24.32 -9.22
N CYS A 146 -2.01 -23.64 -9.00
CA CYS A 146 -2.21 -22.24 -9.42
C CYS A 146 -1.59 -21.28 -8.42
N ASN A 147 -1.41 -20.03 -8.81
CA ASN A 147 -0.93 -18.99 -7.90
C ASN A 147 -1.66 -17.67 -8.10
N ASN A 148 -2.04 -17.05 -6.99
CA ASN A 148 -2.52 -15.68 -6.92
C ASN A 148 -1.66 -14.98 -5.88
N THR A 149 -1.26 -13.76 -6.16
CA THR A 149 -0.52 -12.99 -5.15
C THR A 149 -1.40 -12.64 -3.96
N PRO A 150 -0.84 -12.42 -2.76
CA PRO A 150 -1.61 -11.96 -1.63
C PRO A 150 -2.34 -10.65 -1.92
N VAL A 151 -3.50 -10.45 -1.28
CA VAL A 151 -4.23 -9.19 -1.26
C VAL A 151 -3.99 -8.49 0.08
N LEU A 152 -3.86 -7.16 0.04
CA LEU A 152 -3.56 -6.36 1.22
C LEU A 152 -4.84 -5.63 1.65
N LEU A 153 -5.41 -6.05 2.79
CA LEU A 153 -6.75 -5.66 3.22
C LEU A 153 -6.79 -4.33 3.97
N GLN A 154 -5.67 -3.96 4.62
CA GLN A 154 -5.56 -2.67 5.31
C GLN A 154 -5.05 -1.59 4.35
N PRO A 155 -5.76 -0.46 4.18
CA PRO A 155 -5.28 0.66 3.39
C PRO A 155 -3.92 1.18 3.86
N PRO A 156 -3.00 1.55 2.94
CA PRO A 156 -1.63 1.96 3.25
C PRO A 156 -1.48 3.44 3.63
N ILE A 157 -2.54 4.08 4.08
CA ILE A 157 -2.56 5.46 4.58
C ILE A 157 -3.07 5.42 6.01
N ASP A 158 -2.18 5.71 6.94
CA ASP A 158 -2.52 5.61 8.37
C ASP A 158 -1.99 6.82 9.14
N ILE A 159 -2.58 7.08 10.31
CA ILE A 159 -2.28 8.24 11.15
C ILE A 159 -1.64 7.77 12.44
N GLY A 160 -0.52 8.43 12.79
CA GLY A 160 0.12 8.35 14.10
C GLY A 160 0.23 9.71 14.77
N CYS A 161 0.65 9.70 16.02
CA CYS A 161 0.86 10.89 16.83
C CYS A 161 2.30 11.01 17.27
N VAL A 162 2.82 12.25 17.32
CA VAL A 162 4.16 12.52 17.84
C VAL A 162 4.29 11.97 19.27
N GLY A 163 5.35 11.23 19.54
CA GLY A 163 5.67 10.67 20.84
C GLY A 163 4.79 9.48 21.27
N GLN A 164 3.88 9.01 20.44
CA GLN A 164 3.01 7.87 20.73
C GLN A 164 3.34 6.70 19.80
N LYS A 165 3.11 5.47 20.28
CA LYS A 165 3.33 4.26 19.48
C LYS A 165 2.35 4.23 18.31
N PHE A 166 2.88 4.12 17.11
CA PHE A 166 2.16 3.86 15.88
C PHE A 166 2.29 2.39 15.52
N ILE A 167 1.19 1.75 15.14
CA ILE A 167 1.15 0.37 14.70
C ILE A 167 0.35 0.30 13.40
N HIS A 168 0.89 -0.37 12.40
CA HIS A 168 0.21 -0.69 11.16
C HIS A 168 0.53 -2.13 10.76
N ASN A 169 -0.47 -2.84 10.26
CA ASN A 169 -0.30 -4.15 9.64
C ASN A 169 -0.96 -4.10 8.26
N PRO A 170 -0.28 -4.50 7.17
CA PRO A 170 -0.89 -4.52 5.83
C PRO A 170 -2.06 -5.49 5.72
N ASN A 171 -2.20 -6.40 6.68
CA ASN A 171 -3.22 -7.45 6.73
C ASN A 171 -3.27 -8.22 5.40
N ALA A 172 -2.11 -8.77 5.03
CA ALA A 172 -1.99 -9.55 3.80
C ALA A 172 -2.69 -10.90 3.97
N TYR A 173 -3.48 -11.25 2.99
CA TYR A 173 -4.21 -12.51 2.91
C TYR A 173 -3.86 -13.21 1.59
N ASP A 174 -3.36 -14.42 1.71
CA ASP A 174 -3.10 -15.30 0.59
C ASP A 174 -4.21 -16.34 0.46
N SER A 175 -4.86 -16.38 -0.73
CA SER A 175 -5.99 -17.28 -0.98
C SER A 175 -5.56 -18.73 -1.23
N ASP A 176 -4.32 -18.92 -1.61
CA ASP A 176 -3.75 -20.23 -1.95
C ASP A 176 -3.12 -20.92 -0.72
N GLY A 177 -3.00 -20.16 0.38
CA GLY A 177 -2.48 -20.64 1.67
C GLY A 177 -0.96 -20.61 1.78
N ASP A 178 -0.31 -19.81 0.94
CA ASP A 178 1.13 -19.65 0.94
C ASP A 178 1.62 -18.83 2.14
N SER A 179 2.83 -19.11 2.59
CA SER A 179 3.42 -18.35 3.69
C SER A 179 4.02 -17.04 3.23
N LEU A 180 3.87 -16.00 4.06
CA LEU A 180 4.32 -14.65 3.73
C LEU A 180 5.47 -14.21 4.63
N SER A 181 6.41 -13.44 4.07
CA SER A 181 7.39 -12.71 4.86
C SER A 181 7.46 -11.25 4.45
N TYR A 182 7.77 -10.38 5.42
CA TYR A 182 7.70 -8.93 5.28
C TYR A 182 9.05 -8.29 5.51
N HIS A 183 9.43 -7.37 4.62
CA HIS A 183 10.73 -6.71 4.68
C HIS A 183 10.60 -5.23 4.35
N PHE A 184 11.35 -4.38 5.06
CA PHE A 184 11.50 -2.98 4.64
C PHE A 184 12.22 -2.89 3.31
N SER A 185 11.79 -1.94 2.50
CA SER A 185 12.47 -1.61 1.24
C SER A 185 12.63 -0.09 1.07
N VAL A 186 13.51 0.28 0.17
CA VAL A 186 13.56 1.65 -0.34
C VAL A 186 12.48 1.77 -1.42
N PRO A 187 11.65 2.83 -1.40
CA PRO A 187 10.65 3.03 -2.44
C PRO A 187 11.32 3.19 -3.81
N LEU A 188 10.60 2.79 -4.85
CA LEU A 188 11.10 2.84 -6.21
C LEU A 188 10.56 4.06 -6.98
N GLN A 189 11.33 4.51 -7.96
CA GLN A 189 10.92 5.52 -8.95
C GLN A 189 10.85 4.96 -10.38
N ASP A 190 11.36 3.75 -10.60
CA ASP A 190 11.26 2.96 -11.83
C ASP A 190 11.61 1.50 -11.53
N VAL A 191 11.46 0.59 -12.49
CA VAL A 191 11.84 -0.81 -12.35
C VAL A 191 13.31 -0.91 -11.93
N GLY A 192 13.56 -1.50 -10.76
CA GLY A 192 14.90 -1.66 -10.20
C GLY A 192 15.62 -0.36 -9.81
N LEU A 193 14.97 0.79 -9.90
CA LEU A 193 15.56 2.08 -9.59
C LEU A 193 14.97 2.66 -8.31
N ALA A 194 15.79 2.67 -7.25
CA ALA A 194 15.41 3.23 -5.96
C ALA A 194 15.26 4.77 -6.01
N VAL A 195 14.42 5.29 -5.12
CA VAL A 195 14.30 6.73 -4.88
C VAL A 195 15.62 7.26 -4.34
N PRO A 196 16.20 8.30 -4.95
CA PRO A 196 17.45 8.88 -4.47
C PRO A 196 17.25 9.59 -3.13
N ASN A 197 18.29 9.57 -2.29
CA ASN A 197 18.32 10.25 -1.00
C ASN A 197 17.15 9.90 -0.06
N TYR A 198 16.58 8.69 -0.21
CA TYR A 198 15.58 8.20 0.71
C TYR A 198 16.21 7.97 2.10
N ILE A 199 15.49 8.40 3.12
CA ILE A 199 15.89 8.21 4.52
C ILE A 199 14.73 7.48 5.23
N PHE A 200 15.04 6.46 6.03
CA PHE A 200 14.00 5.83 6.83
C PHE A 200 13.32 6.82 7.78
N PRO A 201 12.00 6.75 7.98
CA PRO A 201 11.24 7.72 8.77
C PRO A 201 11.82 8.02 10.15
N SER A 202 12.28 6.99 10.87
CA SER A 202 12.89 7.13 12.19
C SER A 202 14.21 7.91 12.20
N ASN A 203 14.89 8.05 11.06
CA ASN A 203 16.17 8.73 10.94
C ASN A 203 16.02 10.23 10.58
N ILE A 204 14.81 10.70 10.26
CA ILE A 204 14.57 12.11 9.90
C ILE A 204 14.75 13.04 11.11
N ASN A 205 14.29 12.61 12.26
CA ASN A 205 14.40 13.39 13.49
C ASN A 205 14.71 12.45 14.66
N PRO A 206 16.01 12.17 14.92
CA PRO A 206 16.40 11.27 16.00
C PRO A 206 15.87 11.72 17.36
N GLY A 207 15.55 10.77 18.22
CA GLY A 207 15.05 11.06 19.56
C GLY A 207 14.84 9.79 20.38
N PRO A 208 14.45 9.91 21.65
CA PRO A 208 14.26 8.76 22.52
C PRO A 208 13.10 7.89 22.02
N LYS A 209 13.29 6.57 22.07
CA LYS A 209 12.28 5.56 21.64
C LYS A 209 11.84 5.71 20.18
N ASN A 210 12.53 6.46 19.35
CA ASN A 210 12.22 6.62 17.94
C ASN A 210 12.73 5.41 17.15
N ASN A 211 12.10 4.26 17.37
CA ASN A 211 12.46 3.00 16.74
C ASN A 211 11.37 2.54 15.80
N LEU A 212 11.72 2.24 14.55
CA LEU A 212 10.82 1.72 13.52
C LEU A 212 11.22 0.27 13.24
N THR A 213 10.30 -0.66 13.50
CA THR A 213 10.50 -2.10 13.30
C THR A 213 9.41 -2.70 12.42
N LEU A 214 9.75 -3.81 11.78
CA LEU A 214 8.83 -4.64 11.02
C LEU A 214 9.03 -6.09 11.45
N ASN A 215 7.96 -6.73 11.88
CA ASN A 215 7.97 -8.16 12.15
C ASN A 215 7.90 -8.91 10.82
N ALA A 216 8.94 -9.69 10.53
CA ALA A 216 9.05 -10.41 9.26
C ALA A 216 8.01 -11.53 9.07
N LEU A 217 7.37 -12.00 10.14
CA LEU A 217 6.37 -13.08 10.07
C LEU A 217 4.93 -12.56 10.12
N THR A 218 4.66 -11.54 10.96
CA THR A 218 3.29 -11.03 11.13
C THR A 218 2.98 -9.82 10.26
N GLY A 219 4.00 -9.11 9.77
CA GLY A 219 3.83 -7.88 9.01
C GLY A 219 3.58 -6.64 9.89
N ASP A 220 3.66 -6.75 11.21
CA ASP A 220 3.46 -5.62 12.10
C ASP A 220 4.57 -4.59 11.94
N ILE A 221 4.21 -3.40 11.51
CA ILE A 221 5.06 -2.21 11.46
C ILE A 221 4.81 -1.43 12.76
N VAL A 222 5.84 -1.28 13.57
CA VAL A 222 5.76 -0.53 14.82
C VAL A 222 6.76 0.62 14.78
N TRP A 223 6.26 1.86 14.90
CA TRP A 223 7.06 3.05 15.12
C TRP A 223 6.80 3.55 16.53
N ASP A 224 7.73 3.29 17.44
CA ASP A 224 7.49 3.41 18.88
C ASP A 224 7.17 4.85 19.31
N ALA A 225 7.96 5.83 18.88
CA ALA A 225 7.69 7.23 19.18
C ALA A 225 8.20 8.15 18.06
N PRO A 226 7.42 8.39 16.99
CA PRO A 226 7.78 9.38 15.98
C PRO A 226 7.98 10.76 16.58
N GLN A 227 9.07 11.44 16.21
CA GLN A 227 9.53 12.67 16.88
C GLN A 227 9.07 13.96 16.20
N ARG A 228 8.52 13.89 15.01
CA ARG A 228 8.13 15.06 14.22
C ARG A 228 6.87 14.81 13.43
N ALA A 229 5.92 15.76 13.52
CA ALA A 229 4.72 15.75 12.66
C ALA A 229 5.08 15.97 11.18
N GLY A 230 4.39 15.28 10.29
CA GLY A 230 4.57 15.37 8.86
C GLY A 230 4.11 14.12 8.11
N GLU A 231 4.29 14.15 6.81
CA GLU A 231 4.01 13.02 5.93
C GLU A 231 5.32 12.24 5.68
N TYR A 232 5.27 10.92 5.87
CA TYR A 232 6.41 10.03 5.67
C TYR A 232 6.03 8.94 4.69
N ASN A 233 6.97 8.58 3.83
CA ASN A 233 6.84 7.41 2.96
C ASN A 233 7.56 6.22 3.61
N LEU A 234 6.93 5.06 3.49
CA LEU A 234 7.52 3.78 3.85
C LEU A 234 7.21 2.78 2.73
N SER A 235 8.18 1.98 2.36
CA SER A 235 7.99 0.88 1.41
C SER A 235 8.34 -0.44 2.05
N ILE A 236 7.51 -1.44 1.77
CA ILE A 236 7.74 -2.83 2.17
C ILE A 236 7.57 -3.73 0.95
N PHE A 237 8.32 -4.82 0.91
CA PHE A 237 7.98 -5.93 0.04
C PHE A 237 7.52 -7.13 0.86
N ILE A 238 6.54 -7.82 0.30
CA ILE A 238 5.93 -9.02 0.85
C ILE A 238 6.29 -10.15 -0.09
N VAL A 239 7.05 -11.11 0.43
CA VAL A 239 7.50 -12.28 -0.33
C VAL A 239 6.59 -13.44 0.01
N GLU A 240 6.07 -14.08 -1.00
CA GLU A 240 5.24 -15.27 -0.92
C GLU A 240 6.11 -16.52 -1.11
N TYR A 241 5.89 -17.52 -0.25
CA TYR A 241 6.64 -18.78 -0.25
C TYR A 241 5.71 -19.97 -0.34
N ARG A 242 6.02 -20.85 -1.30
CA ARG A 242 5.38 -22.16 -1.43
C ARG A 242 6.44 -23.26 -1.24
N ASP A 243 6.17 -24.19 -0.34
CA ASP A 243 7.11 -25.27 0.01
C ASP A 243 8.53 -24.77 0.39
N GLY A 244 8.61 -23.56 0.98
CA GLY A 244 9.86 -22.94 1.39
C GLY A 244 10.63 -22.21 0.29
N PHE A 245 10.11 -22.15 -0.94
CA PHE A 245 10.71 -21.43 -2.06
C PHE A 245 9.94 -20.11 -2.33
N PRO A 246 10.65 -18.98 -2.52
CA PRO A 246 10.00 -17.74 -2.88
C PRO A 246 9.42 -17.86 -4.29
N ILE A 247 8.16 -17.46 -4.46
CA ILE A 247 7.47 -17.49 -5.75
C ILE A 247 7.11 -16.12 -6.26
N ASP A 248 6.54 -15.25 -5.42
CA ASP A 248 6.12 -13.92 -5.82
C ASP A 248 6.59 -12.85 -4.82
N THR A 249 6.57 -11.59 -5.27
CA THR A 249 6.89 -10.45 -4.41
C THR A 249 6.03 -9.25 -4.77
N ILE A 250 5.27 -8.74 -3.81
CA ILE A 250 4.52 -7.49 -3.93
C ILE A 250 5.32 -6.37 -3.26
N ILE A 251 5.42 -5.22 -3.95
CA ILE A 251 5.89 -3.98 -3.31
C ILE A 251 4.67 -3.14 -2.95
N ARG A 252 4.53 -2.83 -1.65
CA ARG A 252 3.60 -1.82 -1.14
C ARG A 252 4.37 -0.55 -0.83
N ASP A 253 4.01 0.51 -1.52
CA ASP A 253 4.43 1.87 -1.20
C ASP A 253 3.33 2.51 -0.34
N MET A 254 3.66 3.01 0.84
CA MET A 254 2.68 3.52 1.80
C MET A 254 3.07 4.87 2.38
N GLN A 255 2.09 5.57 2.93
CA GLN A 255 2.28 6.86 3.57
C GLN A 255 1.80 6.84 5.02
N ILE A 256 2.62 7.34 5.94
CA ILE A 256 2.30 7.52 7.35
C ILE A 256 2.16 9.02 7.62
N LEU A 257 1.02 9.42 8.21
CA LEU A 257 0.75 10.80 8.59
C LEU A 257 0.93 10.93 10.09
N ILE A 258 2.02 11.56 10.53
CA ILE A 258 2.27 11.84 11.94
C ILE A 258 1.75 13.24 12.26
N LYS A 259 0.87 13.35 13.26
CA LYS A 259 0.23 14.58 13.70
C LYS A 259 0.63 14.91 15.13
N ASN A 260 0.48 16.18 15.54
CA ASN A 260 0.44 16.54 16.94
C ASN A 260 -0.96 16.21 17.45
N CYS A 261 -1.05 15.37 18.47
CA CYS A 261 -2.32 14.93 19.05
C CYS A 261 -2.40 15.32 20.52
N ASP A 262 -3.57 15.77 20.94
CA ASP A 262 -3.83 16.11 22.35
C ASP A 262 -4.44 14.93 23.12
N ASN A 263 -4.77 13.82 22.43
CA ASN A 263 -5.38 12.63 23.00
C ASN A 263 -4.42 11.43 22.98
N LEU A 264 -4.72 10.41 23.77
CA LEU A 264 -4.04 9.12 23.76
C LEU A 264 -4.78 8.14 22.82
N PRO A 265 -4.08 7.13 22.27
CA PRO A 265 -4.72 6.12 21.45
C PRO A 265 -5.71 5.27 22.27
N PRO A 266 -6.78 4.74 21.65
CA PRO A 266 -7.68 3.81 22.33
C PRO A 266 -6.98 2.51 22.70
N GLU A 267 -7.39 1.92 23.81
CA GLU A 267 -6.99 0.57 24.20
C GLU A 267 -7.97 -0.45 23.64
N ILE A 268 -7.43 -1.47 22.96
CA ILE A 268 -8.19 -2.63 22.51
C ILE A 268 -7.85 -3.81 23.42
N LYS A 269 -8.87 -4.54 23.89
CA LYS A 269 -8.71 -5.76 24.66
C LYS A 269 -9.37 -6.93 23.92
N VAL A 270 -8.55 -7.92 23.63
CA VAL A 270 -8.97 -9.22 23.12
C VAL A 270 -8.71 -10.28 24.19
N PRO A 271 -9.53 -11.34 24.30
CA PRO A 271 -9.37 -12.33 25.36
C PRO A 271 -8.17 -13.26 25.15
N PHE A 272 -7.59 -13.30 23.95
CA PHE A 272 -6.45 -14.17 23.60
C PHE A 272 -5.72 -13.57 22.38
N ASP A 273 -4.43 -13.82 22.27
CA ASP A 273 -3.60 -13.42 21.13
C ASP A 273 -3.71 -14.45 20.00
N GLU A 274 -3.81 -15.74 20.35
CA GLU A 274 -3.95 -16.86 19.44
C GLU A 274 -4.97 -17.86 19.97
N ILE A 275 -5.74 -18.50 19.07
CA ILE A 275 -6.66 -19.56 19.41
C ILE A 275 -6.69 -20.64 18.32
N CYS A 276 -6.60 -21.89 18.73
CA CYS A 276 -6.80 -23.03 17.84
C CYS A 276 -8.25 -23.50 17.89
N VAL A 277 -8.86 -23.64 16.71
CA VAL A 277 -10.22 -24.16 16.56
C VAL A 277 -10.23 -25.31 15.56
N ILE A 278 -11.14 -26.25 15.75
CA ILE A 278 -11.36 -27.33 14.78
C ILE A 278 -12.20 -26.76 13.64
N ALA A 279 -11.88 -27.12 12.41
CA ALA A 279 -12.63 -26.69 11.23
C ALA A 279 -14.14 -27.00 11.41
N GLY A 280 -14.97 -25.98 11.14
CA GLY A 280 -16.43 -26.05 11.31
C GLY A 280 -16.93 -25.68 12.72
N GLN A 281 -16.06 -25.43 13.70
CA GLN A 281 -16.48 -24.88 14.98
C GLN A 281 -16.77 -23.38 14.90
N THR A 282 -17.82 -22.97 15.61
CA THR A 282 -18.13 -21.54 15.78
C THR A 282 -17.32 -20.99 16.94
N LEU A 283 -16.51 -19.98 16.69
CA LEU A 283 -15.79 -19.21 17.69
C LEU A 283 -16.58 -17.94 18.02
N ARG A 284 -16.79 -17.66 19.30
CA ARG A 284 -17.40 -16.41 19.80
C ARG A 284 -16.56 -15.83 20.90
N PHE A 285 -16.26 -14.55 20.82
CA PHE A 285 -15.55 -13.80 21.85
C PHE A 285 -15.87 -12.31 21.77
N ASP A 286 -15.66 -11.63 22.88
CA ASP A 286 -15.90 -10.19 22.95
C ASP A 286 -14.59 -9.44 22.74
N VAL A 287 -14.63 -8.42 21.91
CA VAL A 287 -13.56 -7.43 21.73
C VAL A 287 -14.05 -6.12 22.30
N THR A 288 -13.30 -5.54 23.22
CA THR A 288 -13.62 -4.25 23.80
C THR A 288 -12.59 -3.20 23.43
N ALA A 289 -13.04 -1.99 23.16
CA ALA A 289 -12.17 -0.83 22.96
C ALA A 289 -12.60 0.30 23.89
N THR A 290 -11.64 0.91 24.55
CA THR A 290 -11.88 2.03 25.46
C THR A 290 -11.06 3.24 25.01
N ALA A 291 -11.71 4.41 24.94
CA ALA A 291 -11.00 5.68 24.77
C ALA A 291 -10.42 6.14 26.12
N PRO A 292 -9.21 6.69 26.15
CA PRO A 292 -8.68 7.34 27.36
C PRO A 292 -9.56 8.51 27.76
N LEU A 293 -9.83 8.65 29.06
CA LEU A 293 -10.81 9.60 29.65
C LEU A 293 -10.42 11.10 29.58
N ILE A 294 -9.62 11.52 28.59
CA ILE A 294 -9.17 12.92 28.52
C ILE A 294 -10.26 13.85 27.97
N GLU A 295 -11.18 13.34 27.12
CA GLU A 295 -12.31 14.11 26.63
C GLU A 295 -13.59 13.27 26.59
N SER A 296 -14.68 13.80 27.10
CA SER A 296 -16.00 13.15 27.23
C SER A 296 -16.71 12.83 25.90
N ASN A 297 -16.12 13.22 24.75
CA ASN A 297 -16.73 13.10 23.42
C ASN A 297 -15.99 12.17 22.46
N GLN A 298 -14.95 11.46 22.89
CA GLN A 298 -14.25 10.51 22.04
C GLN A 298 -15.13 9.29 21.72
N ARG A 299 -15.27 8.99 20.43
CA ARG A 299 -15.94 7.78 19.95
C ARG A 299 -14.91 6.82 19.40
N VAL A 300 -14.96 5.56 19.82
CA VAL A 300 -14.15 4.48 19.28
C VAL A 300 -15.00 3.71 18.28
N LYS A 301 -14.46 3.52 17.08
CA LYS A 301 -15.03 2.63 16.06
C LYS A 301 -14.16 1.38 16.00
N LEU A 302 -14.76 0.22 16.17
CA LEU A 302 -14.13 -1.08 15.95
C LEU A 302 -14.44 -1.55 14.54
N THR A 303 -13.42 -2.00 13.85
CA THR A 303 -13.52 -2.72 12.56
C THR A 303 -12.67 -3.98 12.63
N ALA A 304 -13.14 -5.06 12.02
CA ALA A 304 -12.37 -6.27 11.86
C ALA A 304 -12.07 -6.47 10.38
N LEU A 305 -10.83 -6.79 10.06
CA LEU A 305 -10.34 -7.13 8.72
C LEU A 305 -9.54 -8.43 8.82
N GLY A 306 -9.61 -9.25 7.80
CA GLY A 306 -8.86 -10.50 7.75
C GLY A 306 -9.55 -11.52 6.87
N GLY A 307 -8.86 -12.61 6.54
CA GLY A 307 -9.39 -13.68 5.70
C GLY A 307 -10.78 -14.17 6.11
N PRO A 308 -11.10 -14.39 7.41
CA PRO A 308 -12.43 -14.81 7.84
C PRO A 308 -13.56 -13.80 7.64
N PHE A 309 -13.26 -12.54 7.34
CA PHE A 309 -14.23 -11.45 7.21
C PHE A 309 -14.37 -10.95 5.76
N GLN A 310 -13.91 -11.73 4.78
CA GLN A 310 -14.04 -11.43 3.34
C GLN A 310 -15.35 -11.93 2.76
#